data_b39fc4241aaac4521e04cfe88c496593
#
_entry.id   b39fc4241aaac4521e04cfe88c496593
#
_cell.length_a   1.000
_cell.length_b   1.000
_cell.length_c   1.000
_cell.angle_alpha   90.00
_cell.angle_beta   90.00
_cell.angle_gamma   90.00
#
_symmetry.space_group_name_H-M   'P 1'
#
loop_
_entity.id
_entity.type
_entity.pdbx_description
1 polymer ?
#
loop_
_entity_poly.entity_id
_entity_poly.type
_entity_poly.pdbx_seq_one_letter_code
_entity_poly.pdbx_strand_id
1 'polypeptide(L)'
;GHTEKIEQAVQTALSAAEEQLTAIDWTAYDRVFFLSKSIGTAIAARYAVQHNIHPRQVYYTPIEQALPYLDPTGIAFHGTADPWADTELITNGCRKIGIPLYLTENANHSMETGDTLHDIFILHDIMDETAHWMDSPA
;
A
#
# COMPACT_ATOMS: atom_id res chain seq x y z
N GLY A 1 -0.41 23.37 4.08
CA GLY A 1 0.63 22.95 3.14
C GLY A 1 0.25 21.70 2.35
N HIS A 2 1.20 21.17 1.60
CA HIS A 2 0.96 19.99 0.75
C HIS A 2 0.59 18.75 1.57
N THR A 3 1.30 18.50 2.66
CA THR A 3 1.03 17.37 3.57
C THR A 3 -0.37 17.44 4.18
N GLU A 4 -0.80 18.62 4.56
CA GLU A 4 -2.14 18.85 5.11
C GLU A 4 -3.24 18.57 4.09
N LYS A 5 -3.01 18.95 2.83
CA LYS A 5 -3.96 18.69 1.74
C LYS A 5 -4.10 17.19 1.47
N ILE A 6 -3.00 16.46 1.51
CA ILE A 6 -3.00 15.00 1.33
C ILE A 6 -3.74 14.36 2.51
N GLU A 7 -3.45 14.75 3.74
CA GLU A 7 -4.12 14.23 4.92
C GLU A 7 -5.64 14.48 4.85
N GLN A 8 -6.05 15.66 4.41
CA GLN A 8 -7.45 16.00 4.24
C GLN A 8 -8.11 15.14 3.16
N ALA A 9 -7.40 14.90 2.04
CA ALA A 9 -7.88 14.02 0.98
C ALA A 9 -8.02 12.58 1.48
N VAL A 10 -7.09 12.09 2.30
CA VAL A 10 -7.17 10.76 2.92
C VAL A 10 -8.41 10.68 3.81
N GLN A 11 -8.66 11.66 4.65
CA GLN A 11 -9.83 11.66 5.54
C GLN A 11 -11.15 11.66 4.76
N THR A 12 -11.24 12.47 3.71
CA THR A 12 -12.42 12.52 2.85
C THR A 12 -12.68 11.19 2.16
N ALA A 13 -11.63 10.60 1.58
CA ALA A 13 -11.72 9.31 0.90
C ALA A 13 -12.01 8.17 1.87
N LEU A 14 -11.47 8.22 3.08
CA LEU A 14 -11.75 7.23 4.12
C LEU A 14 -13.22 7.27 4.52
N SER A 15 -13.80 8.46 4.69
CA SER A 15 -15.22 8.61 4.99
C SER A 15 -16.10 8.02 3.89
N ALA A 16 -15.74 8.22 2.62
CA ALA A 16 -16.45 7.63 1.49
C ALA A 16 -16.32 6.10 1.48
N ALA A 17 -15.14 5.57 1.76
CA ALA A 17 -14.93 4.14 1.88
C ALA A 17 -15.75 3.53 3.02
N GLU A 18 -15.83 4.20 4.17
CA GLU A 18 -16.66 3.78 5.30
C GLU A 18 -18.11 3.59 4.89
N GLU A 19 -18.67 4.54 4.16
CA GLU A 19 -20.05 4.45 3.65
C GLU A 19 -20.22 3.27 2.69
N GLN A 20 -19.30 3.13 1.73
CA GLN A 20 -19.40 2.09 0.70
C GLN A 20 -19.23 0.68 1.27
N LEU A 21 -18.45 0.53 2.33
CA LEU A 21 -18.11 -0.78 2.91
C LEU A 21 -19.02 -1.16 4.10
N THR A 22 -19.95 -0.30 4.48
CA THR A 22 -20.83 -0.51 5.64
C THR A 22 -21.61 -1.84 5.57
N ALA A 23 -22.01 -2.27 4.38
CA ALA A 23 -22.81 -3.47 4.19
C ALA A 23 -21.99 -4.76 4.21
N ILE A 24 -20.65 -4.69 4.25
CA ILE A 24 -19.79 -5.88 4.20
C ILE A 24 -19.63 -6.45 5.61
N ASP A 25 -19.99 -7.71 5.76
CA ASP A 25 -19.66 -8.50 6.95
C ASP A 25 -18.32 -9.21 6.71
N TRP A 26 -17.24 -8.64 7.23
CA TRP A 26 -15.90 -9.17 7.05
C TRP A 26 -15.74 -10.57 7.67
N THR A 27 -16.54 -10.90 8.68
CA THR A 27 -16.49 -12.21 9.34
C THR A 27 -17.06 -13.34 8.48
N ALA A 28 -17.78 -13.00 7.40
CA ALA A 28 -18.33 -13.98 6.47
C ALA A 28 -17.27 -14.61 5.56
N TYR A 29 -16.05 -14.12 5.59
CA TYR A 29 -14.96 -14.55 4.70
C TYR A 29 -13.82 -15.17 5.50
N ASP A 30 -13.29 -16.30 5.04
CA ASP A 30 -12.13 -16.96 5.65
C ASP A 30 -10.82 -16.23 5.34
N ARG A 31 -10.74 -15.62 4.16
CA ARG A 31 -9.56 -14.87 3.70
C ARG A 31 -9.98 -13.56 3.09
N VAL A 32 -9.35 -12.49 3.55
CA VAL A 32 -9.56 -11.15 3.02
C VAL A 32 -8.21 -10.54 2.64
N PHE A 33 -8.11 -10.03 1.43
CA PHE A 33 -6.93 -9.32 0.95
C PHE A 33 -7.32 -7.88 0.61
N PHE A 34 -6.48 -6.94 1.05
CA PHE A 34 -6.55 -5.55 0.59
C PHE A 34 -5.33 -5.29 -0.28
N LEU A 35 -5.56 -5.00 -1.56
CA LEU A 35 -4.53 -4.55 -2.49
C LEU A 35 -4.78 -3.07 -2.74
N SER A 36 -3.88 -2.23 -2.27
CA SER A 36 -4.08 -0.79 -2.30
C SER A 36 -2.89 -0.08 -2.94
N LYS A 37 -3.16 1.09 -3.52
CA LYS A 37 -2.13 1.87 -4.23
C LYS A 37 -2.23 3.34 -3.83
N SER A 38 -1.08 3.99 -3.66
CA SER A 38 -0.97 5.43 -3.44
C SER A 38 -1.79 5.89 -2.22
N ILE A 39 -2.66 6.86 -2.38
CA ILE A 39 -3.57 7.33 -1.31
C ILE A 39 -4.40 6.18 -0.75
N GLY A 40 -4.74 5.20 -1.59
CA GLY A 40 -5.47 4.00 -1.18
C GLY A 40 -4.76 3.19 -0.10
N THR A 41 -3.43 3.26 -0.01
CA THR A 41 -2.67 2.56 1.05
C THR A 41 -3.00 3.13 2.43
N ALA A 42 -3.13 4.44 2.55
CA ALA A 42 -3.53 5.08 3.80
C ALA A 42 -4.98 4.74 4.15
N ILE A 43 -5.87 4.72 3.17
CA ILE A 43 -7.27 4.39 3.37
C ILE A 43 -7.41 2.94 3.83
N ALA A 44 -6.80 1.99 3.13
CA ALA A 44 -6.87 0.57 3.46
C ALA A 44 -6.28 0.28 4.84
N ALA A 45 -5.10 0.82 5.13
CA ALA A 45 -4.43 0.62 6.40
C ALA A 45 -5.23 1.19 7.58
N ARG A 46 -5.72 2.43 7.46
CA ARG A 46 -6.51 3.09 8.51
C ARG A 46 -7.86 2.41 8.71
N TYR A 47 -8.53 2.03 7.62
CA TYR A 47 -9.80 1.31 7.68
C TYR A 47 -9.65 0.01 8.49
N ALA A 48 -8.63 -0.79 8.19
CA ALA A 48 -8.39 -2.04 8.89
C ALA A 48 -8.16 -1.82 10.40
N VAL A 49 -7.37 -0.81 10.77
CA VAL A 49 -7.13 -0.45 12.18
C VAL A 49 -8.44 -0.01 12.86
N GLN A 50 -9.20 0.88 12.23
CA GLN A 50 -10.43 1.43 12.82
C GLN A 50 -11.49 0.35 13.03
N HIS A 51 -11.57 -0.63 12.15
CA HIS A 51 -12.54 -1.72 12.24
C HIS A 51 -12.01 -2.95 12.95
N ASN A 52 -10.77 -2.91 13.44
CA ASN A 52 -10.12 -4.03 14.11
C ASN A 52 -10.23 -5.33 13.29
N ILE A 53 -10.01 -5.22 11.99
CA ILE A 53 -9.92 -6.36 11.08
C ILE A 53 -8.48 -6.55 10.63
N HIS A 54 -8.12 -7.78 10.25
CA HIS A 54 -6.75 -8.13 9.92
C HIS A 54 -6.66 -8.77 8.53
N PRO A 55 -7.05 -8.04 7.46
CA PRO A 55 -6.83 -8.54 6.11
C PRO A 55 -5.34 -8.63 5.82
N ARG A 56 -4.96 -9.53 4.92
CA ARG A 56 -3.61 -9.54 4.39
C ARG A 56 -3.48 -8.39 3.39
N GLN A 57 -2.46 -7.54 3.53
CA GLN A 57 -2.39 -6.30 2.77
C GLN A 57 -1.14 -6.20 1.90
N VAL A 58 -1.34 -5.78 0.66
CA VAL A 58 -0.29 -5.36 -0.25
C VAL A 58 -0.40 -3.86 -0.45
N TYR A 59 0.70 -3.16 -0.20
CA TYR A 59 0.76 -1.71 -0.32
C TYR A 59 1.64 -1.33 -1.50
N TYR A 60 1.02 -0.93 -2.61
CA TYR A 60 1.74 -0.44 -3.79
C TYR A 60 1.94 1.07 -3.66
N THR A 61 3.17 1.51 -3.79
CA THR A 61 3.54 2.93 -3.71
C THR A 61 2.90 3.63 -2.51
N PRO A 62 3.16 3.14 -1.27
CA PRO A 62 2.55 3.73 -0.09
C PRO A 62 2.99 5.18 0.10
N ILE A 63 2.08 5.97 0.64
CA ILE A 63 2.34 7.36 1.00
C ILE A 63 2.67 7.47 2.49
N GLU A 64 3.27 8.59 2.87
CA GLU A 64 3.70 8.84 4.26
C GLU A 64 2.54 8.68 5.26
N GLN A 65 1.33 9.11 4.89
CA GLN A 65 0.15 9.05 5.75
C GLN A 65 -0.33 7.62 6.05
N ALA A 66 0.18 6.64 5.34
CA ALA A 66 -0.11 5.23 5.61
C ALA A 66 0.82 4.62 6.67
N LEU A 67 2.03 5.14 6.82
CA LEU A 67 3.10 4.51 7.60
C LEU A 67 2.69 4.14 9.03
N PRO A 68 2.02 5.00 9.82
CA PRO A 68 1.66 4.64 11.18
C PRO A 68 0.65 3.49 11.31
N TYR A 69 -0.01 3.14 10.21
CA TYR A 69 -1.13 2.20 10.19
C TYR A 69 -0.82 0.90 9.45
N LEU A 70 0.36 0.78 8.83
CA LEU A 70 0.72 -0.40 8.05
C LEU A 70 0.74 -1.64 8.93
N ASP A 71 0.18 -2.73 8.39
CA ASP A 71 0.20 -4.02 9.07
C ASP A 71 1.56 -4.70 8.82
N PRO A 72 2.28 -5.10 9.88
CA PRO A 72 3.60 -5.72 9.73
C PRO A 72 3.57 -7.07 9.00
N THR A 73 2.41 -7.70 8.87
CA THR A 73 2.26 -8.96 8.12
C THR A 73 2.07 -8.76 6.62
N GLY A 74 1.94 -7.51 6.17
CA GLY A 74 1.82 -7.16 4.76
C GLY A 74 3.14 -7.09 4.02
N ILE A 75 3.08 -6.64 2.76
CA ILE A 75 4.24 -6.30 1.94
C ILE A 75 4.03 -4.96 1.26
N ALA A 76 5.12 -4.30 0.90
CA ALA A 76 5.06 -2.99 0.25
C ALA A 76 6.04 -2.91 -0.93
N PHE A 77 5.67 -2.11 -1.93
CA PHE A 77 6.45 -1.85 -3.13
C PHE A 77 6.63 -0.34 -3.31
N HIS A 78 7.86 0.09 -3.56
CA HIS A 78 8.18 1.51 -3.73
C HIS A 78 9.20 1.73 -4.84
N GLY A 79 9.01 2.78 -5.62
CA GLY A 79 9.96 3.22 -6.64
C GLY A 79 10.85 4.33 -6.12
N THR A 80 12.17 4.22 -6.32
CA THR A 80 13.12 5.19 -5.74
C THR A 80 13.04 6.58 -6.36
N ALA A 81 12.40 6.74 -7.51
CA ALA A 81 12.15 8.03 -8.16
C ALA A 81 10.71 8.53 -7.96
N ASP A 82 9.97 7.98 -7.00
CA ASP A 82 8.62 8.41 -6.70
C ASP A 82 8.62 9.82 -6.10
N PRO A 83 8.01 10.81 -6.78
CA PRO A 83 7.98 12.19 -6.27
C PRO A 83 6.94 12.42 -5.17
N TRP A 84 6.03 11.47 -4.96
CA TRP A 84 4.96 11.59 -3.97
C TRP A 84 5.33 11.05 -2.59
N ALA A 85 6.42 10.28 -2.51
CA ALA A 85 6.83 9.68 -1.26
C ALA A 85 8.36 9.62 -1.20
N ASP A 86 8.93 10.16 -0.14
CA ASP A 86 10.37 10.15 0.08
C ASP A 86 10.84 8.73 0.37
N THR A 87 11.82 8.26 -0.41
CA THR A 87 12.33 6.88 -0.29
C THR A 87 12.90 6.59 1.09
N GLU A 88 13.60 7.54 1.70
CA GLU A 88 14.16 7.36 3.04
C GLU A 88 13.07 7.22 4.09
N LEU A 89 12.04 8.06 4.02
CA LEU A 89 10.89 7.97 4.94
C LEU A 89 10.16 6.64 4.81
N ILE A 90 9.90 6.21 3.59
CA ILE A 90 9.21 4.93 3.32
C ILE A 90 10.06 3.76 3.80
N THR A 91 11.36 3.76 3.48
CA THR A 91 12.29 2.70 3.88
C THR A 91 12.39 2.59 5.39
N ASN A 92 12.60 3.71 6.07
CA ASN A 92 12.71 3.74 7.53
C ASN A 92 11.40 3.37 8.21
N GLY A 93 10.27 3.84 7.69
CA GLY A 93 8.95 3.50 8.22
C GLY A 93 8.65 2.01 8.11
N CYS A 94 8.92 1.41 6.96
CA CYS A 94 8.72 -0.03 6.76
C CYS A 94 9.66 -0.86 7.63
N ARG A 95 10.92 -0.46 7.73
CA ARG A 95 11.91 -1.14 8.58
C ARG A 95 11.49 -1.11 10.05
N LYS A 96 11.05 0.03 10.54
CA LYS A 96 10.63 0.20 11.93
C LYS A 96 9.45 -0.72 12.29
N ILE A 97 8.53 -0.91 11.36
CA ILE A 97 7.35 -1.76 11.53
C ILE A 97 7.70 -3.24 11.30
N GLY A 98 8.74 -3.51 10.52
CA GLY A 98 9.13 -4.87 10.16
C GLY A 98 8.43 -5.42 8.92
N ILE A 99 7.90 -4.54 8.07
CA ILE A 99 7.24 -4.94 6.82
C ILE A 99 8.27 -5.09 5.70
N PRO A 100 8.24 -6.18 4.92
CA PRO A 100 9.09 -6.31 3.75
C PRO A 100 8.78 -5.22 2.72
N LEU A 101 9.83 -4.53 2.27
CA LEU A 101 9.73 -3.48 1.26
C LEU A 101 10.57 -3.86 0.03
N TYR A 102 9.90 -3.92 -1.12
CA TYR A 102 10.54 -4.16 -2.41
C TYR A 102 10.78 -2.82 -3.10
N LEU A 103 12.06 -2.48 -3.29
CA LEU A 103 12.46 -1.23 -3.97
C LEU A 103 12.72 -1.49 -5.45
N THR A 104 12.17 -0.62 -6.29
CA THR A 104 12.47 -0.61 -7.72
C THR A 104 13.25 0.65 -8.06
N GLU A 105 14.49 0.47 -8.45
CA GLU A 105 15.42 1.56 -8.78
C GLU A 105 14.89 2.40 -9.95
N ASN A 106 14.92 3.71 -9.80
CA ASN A 106 14.50 4.70 -10.81
C ASN A 106 13.02 4.65 -11.23
N ALA A 107 12.20 3.84 -10.57
CA ALA A 107 10.77 3.81 -10.85
C ALA A 107 10.05 4.97 -10.16
N ASN A 108 9.10 5.55 -10.88
CA ASN A 108 8.25 6.64 -10.38
C ASN A 108 7.02 6.12 -9.61
N HIS A 109 6.06 7.00 -9.36
CA HIS A 109 4.84 6.65 -8.63
C HIS A 109 3.95 5.62 -9.35
N SER A 110 4.11 5.47 -10.66
CA SER A 110 3.44 4.44 -11.45
C SER A 110 4.26 3.16 -11.59
N MET A 111 5.39 3.08 -10.92
CA MET A 111 6.38 1.99 -11.04
C MET A 111 6.94 1.88 -12.46
N GLU A 112 7.16 3.03 -13.09
CA GLU A 112 7.70 3.15 -14.44
C GLU A 112 9.02 3.93 -14.44
N THR A 113 9.93 3.54 -15.33
CA THR A 113 11.26 4.17 -15.49
C THR A 113 11.38 5.00 -16.76
N GLY A 114 10.39 4.90 -17.68
CA GLY A 114 10.44 5.51 -19.00
C GLY A 114 10.97 4.57 -20.10
N ASP A 115 11.45 3.40 -19.73
CA ASP A 115 11.83 2.32 -20.68
C ASP A 115 10.71 1.28 -20.68
N THR A 116 9.94 1.23 -21.77
CA THR A 116 8.74 0.39 -21.86
C THR A 116 9.02 -1.09 -21.62
N LEU A 117 10.05 -1.64 -22.22
CA LEU A 117 10.36 -3.06 -22.05
C LEU A 117 10.80 -3.37 -20.64
N HIS A 118 11.62 -2.51 -20.06
CA HIS A 118 12.04 -2.64 -18.66
C HIS A 118 10.84 -2.52 -17.71
N ASP A 119 9.93 -1.61 -17.99
CA ASP A 119 8.73 -1.39 -17.17
C ASP A 119 7.78 -2.58 -17.19
N ILE A 120 7.70 -3.30 -18.32
CA ILE A 120 6.94 -4.55 -18.41
C ILE A 120 7.53 -5.61 -17.48
N PHE A 121 8.86 -5.74 -17.43
CA PHE A 121 9.53 -6.66 -16.51
C PHE A 121 9.31 -6.26 -15.05
N ILE A 122 9.37 -4.98 -14.74
CA ILE A 122 9.07 -4.48 -13.38
C ILE A 122 7.65 -4.89 -12.97
N LEU A 123 6.67 -4.65 -13.83
CA LEU A 123 5.29 -5.03 -13.55
C LEU A 123 5.14 -6.53 -13.37
N HIS A 124 5.77 -7.32 -14.23
CA HIS A 124 5.79 -8.77 -14.09
C HIS A 124 6.32 -9.20 -12.73
N ASP A 125 7.46 -8.65 -12.31
CA ASP A 125 8.09 -9.02 -11.04
C ASP A 125 7.23 -8.64 -9.84
N ILE A 126 6.61 -7.45 -9.87
CA ILE A 126 5.72 -7.00 -8.81
C ILE A 126 4.51 -7.92 -8.70
N MET A 127 3.91 -8.29 -9.82
CA MET A 127 2.75 -9.18 -9.82
C MET A 127 3.12 -10.60 -9.42
N ASP A 128 4.28 -11.08 -9.83
CA ASP A 128 4.79 -12.39 -9.45
C ASP A 128 5.04 -12.47 -7.94
N GLU A 129 5.70 -11.48 -7.36
CA GLU A 129 5.89 -11.39 -5.91
C GLU A 129 4.56 -11.30 -5.15
N THR A 130 3.62 -10.52 -5.66
CA THR A 130 2.28 -10.41 -5.08
C THR A 130 1.58 -11.76 -5.07
N ALA A 131 1.58 -12.47 -6.20
CA ALA A 131 0.93 -13.78 -6.33
C ALA A 131 1.55 -14.81 -5.37
N HIS A 132 2.87 -14.88 -5.32
CA HIS A 132 3.56 -15.78 -4.40
C HIS A 132 3.23 -15.47 -2.94
N TRP A 133 3.24 -14.19 -2.57
CA TRP A 133 2.91 -13.78 -1.22
C TRP A 133 1.46 -14.11 -0.85
N MET A 134 0.50 -13.89 -1.76
CA MET A 134 -0.90 -14.22 -1.53
C MET A 134 -1.12 -15.73 -1.36
N ASP A 135 -0.36 -16.55 -2.06
CA ASP A 135 -0.44 -18.01 -1.96
C ASP A 135 0.30 -18.56 -0.73
N SER A 136 1.15 -17.77 -0.10
CA SER A 136 1.87 -18.20 1.09
C SER A 136 0.96 -18.29 2.31
N PRO A 137 1.26 -19.18 3.28
CA PRO A 137 0.51 -19.20 4.54
C PRO A 137 0.59 -17.87 5.27
N ALA A 138 -0.48 -17.51 5.92
CA ALA A 138 -0.54 -16.30 6.74
C ALA A 138 0.35 -16.45 7.99
#